data_0bac23aa9a14ff634e0846426e77d4b4
#
_entry.id   0bac23aa9a14ff634e0846426e77d4b4
#
_cell.length_a   1.000
_cell.length_b   1.000
_cell.length_c   1.000
_cell.angle_alpha   90.00
_cell.angle_beta   90.00
_cell.angle_gamma   90.00
#
_symmetry.space_group_name_H-M   'P 1'
#
loop_
_entity.id
_entity.type
_entity.pdbx_description
1 polymer ?
#
loop_
_entity_poly.entity_id
_entity_poly.type
_entity_poly.pdbx_seq_one_letter_code
_entity_poly.pdbx_strand_id
1 'polypeptide(L)'
;MVGEDDLRNLLWELLGEIPSVNSKPSGVLQETIVHDGFRQEEWILDLNGEQEVPATLLIPTGIGKHSPAPAIVYNHAHGSRYDIGRKEVLEGRPALLEPHWGEILCNMGIIVLCIDMWAFGGRADETESSLFKRMLWSGQVLWGRMVFDNVRALD
;
A
#
# COMPACT_ATOMS: atom_id res chain seq x y z
N MET A 1 12.20 -6.65 31.90
CA MET A 1 12.10 -5.91 30.63
C MET A 1 11.26 -6.76 29.70
N VAL A 2 10.27 -6.16 29.05
CA VAL A 2 9.46 -6.85 28.03
C VAL A 2 10.38 -7.13 26.85
N GLY A 3 10.40 -8.36 26.35
CA GLY A 3 11.22 -8.77 25.22
C GLY A 3 10.71 -8.14 23.91
N GLU A 4 11.57 -8.08 22.88
CA GLU A 4 11.19 -7.53 21.55
C GLU A 4 10.05 -8.36 20.92
N ASP A 5 10.10 -9.68 21.06
CA ASP A 5 9.05 -10.57 20.57
C ASP A 5 7.72 -10.38 21.31
N ASP A 6 7.76 -10.10 22.61
CA ASP A 6 6.57 -9.81 23.42
C ASP A 6 5.90 -8.51 22.95
N LEU A 7 6.69 -7.48 22.62
CA LEU A 7 6.16 -6.21 22.12
C LEU A 7 5.54 -6.38 20.71
N ARG A 8 6.16 -7.19 19.87
CA ARG A 8 5.63 -7.50 18.53
C ARG A 8 4.31 -8.25 18.61
N ASN A 9 4.23 -9.27 19.50
CA ASN A 9 3.00 -10.03 19.71
C ASN A 9 1.88 -9.14 20.24
N LEU A 10 2.20 -8.28 21.23
CA LEU A 10 1.23 -7.31 21.76
C LEU A 10 0.74 -6.35 20.68
N LEU A 11 1.62 -5.88 19.79
CA LEU A 11 1.23 -5.03 18.66
C LEU A 11 0.22 -5.75 17.75
N TRP A 12 0.49 -7.02 17.39
CA TRP A 12 -0.44 -7.81 16.58
C TRP A 12 -1.80 -8.00 17.27
N GLU A 13 -1.84 -8.25 18.57
CA GLU A 13 -3.09 -8.34 19.34
C GLU A 13 -3.90 -7.04 19.29
N LEU A 14 -3.21 -5.87 19.37
CA LEU A 14 -3.86 -4.56 19.29
C LEU A 14 -4.40 -4.19 17.90
N LEU A 15 -3.95 -4.88 16.84
CA LEU A 15 -4.45 -4.70 15.49
C LEU A 15 -5.80 -5.38 15.23
N GLY A 16 -6.37 -6.05 16.26
CA GLY A 16 -7.67 -6.73 16.18
C GLY A 16 -7.61 -8.03 15.39
N GLU A 17 -8.78 -8.53 14.97
CA GLU A 17 -8.86 -9.73 14.15
C GLU A 17 -8.24 -9.50 12.77
N ILE A 18 -7.15 -10.19 12.49
CA ILE A 18 -6.47 -10.18 11.20
C ILE A 18 -7.12 -11.29 10.33
N PRO A 19 -7.45 -10.99 9.05
CA PRO A 19 -8.04 -11.99 8.16
C PRO A 19 -7.17 -13.23 7.99
N SER A 20 -7.80 -14.40 8.03
CA SER A 20 -7.15 -15.65 7.65
C SER A 20 -7.42 -15.91 6.18
N VAL A 21 -6.46 -15.58 5.32
CA VAL A 21 -6.54 -15.79 3.86
C VAL A 21 -5.56 -16.88 3.47
N ASN A 22 -6.08 -17.98 2.97
CA ASN A 22 -5.27 -19.15 2.57
C ASN A 22 -4.74 -19.06 1.13
N SER A 23 -5.27 -18.15 0.30
CA SER A 23 -4.80 -17.92 -1.06
C SER A 23 -3.52 -17.08 -1.06
N LYS A 24 -2.64 -17.35 -2.03
CA LYS A 24 -1.54 -16.43 -2.30
C LYS A 24 -2.08 -15.14 -2.89
N PRO A 25 -1.41 -13.99 -2.63
CA PRO A 25 -1.73 -12.76 -3.33
C PRO A 25 -1.66 -12.95 -4.84
N SER A 26 -2.54 -12.26 -5.53
CA SER A 26 -2.55 -12.25 -7.00
C SER A 26 -2.83 -10.85 -7.50
N GLY A 27 -2.52 -10.60 -8.77
CA GLY A 27 -2.77 -9.28 -9.35
C GLY A 27 -2.91 -9.34 -10.85
N VAL A 28 -3.61 -8.33 -11.38
CA VAL A 28 -3.79 -8.11 -12.81
C VAL A 28 -3.19 -6.77 -13.18
N LEU A 29 -2.17 -6.79 -14.05
CA LEU A 29 -1.60 -5.58 -14.63
C LEU A 29 -2.64 -4.91 -15.53
N GLN A 30 -2.91 -3.65 -15.26
CA GLN A 30 -3.86 -2.83 -16.02
C GLN A 30 -3.17 -2.00 -17.09
N GLU A 31 -2.08 -1.35 -16.72
CA GLU A 31 -1.38 -0.42 -17.58
C GLU A 31 0.11 -0.37 -17.25
N THR A 32 0.92 -0.04 -18.25
CA THR A 32 2.34 0.28 -18.10
C THR A 32 2.64 1.61 -18.77
N ILE A 33 3.19 2.55 -18.02
CA ILE A 33 3.59 3.88 -18.49
C ILE A 33 5.11 4.00 -18.36
N VAL A 34 5.76 4.46 -19.41
CA VAL A 34 7.23 4.66 -19.39
C VAL A 34 7.51 6.14 -19.12
N HIS A 35 8.27 6.37 -18.05
CA HIS A 35 8.80 7.68 -17.68
C HIS A 35 10.30 7.76 -17.97
N ASP A 36 10.87 8.97 -17.88
CA ASP A 36 12.32 9.11 -17.89
C ASP A 36 12.90 8.54 -16.59
N GLY A 37 13.75 7.52 -16.71
CA GLY A 37 14.39 6.86 -15.59
C GLY A 37 13.64 5.72 -14.91
N PHE A 38 12.35 5.51 -15.14
CA PHE A 38 11.58 4.40 -14.56
C PHE A 38 10.35 4.03 -15.40
N ARG A 39 9.75 2.88 -15.11
CA ARG A 39 8.40 2.51 -15.57
C ARG A 39 7.44 2.45 -14.40
N GLN A 40 6.21 2.87 -14.66
CA GLN A 40 5.06 2.78 -13.77
C GLN A 40 4.16 1.65 -14.25
N GLU A 41 3.79 0.76 -13.35
CA GLU A 41 2.81 -0.29 -13.60
C GLU A 41 1.62 -0.08 -12.67
N GLU A 42 0.42 -0.02 -13.25
CA GLU A 42 -0.83 0.05 -12.50
C GLU A 42 -1.42 -1.35 -12.39
N TRP A 43 -1.70 -1.79 -11.18
CA TRP A 43 -2.17 -3.12 -10.85
C TRP A 43 -3.49 -3.08 -10.09
N ILE A 44 -4.30 -4.13 -10.28
CA ILE A 44 -5.38 -4.49 -9.35
C ILE A 44 -4.94 -5.77 -8.65
N LEU A 45 -4.78 -5.70 -7.33
CA LEU A 45 -4.32 -6.80 -6.49
C LEU A 45 -5.50 -7.43 -5.73
N ASP A 46 -5.46 -8.75 -5.55
CA ASP A 46 -6.26 -9.48 -4.57
C ASP A 46 -5.35 -9.87 -3.40
N LEU A 47 -5.46 -9.13 -2.31
CA LEU A 47 -4.66 -9.31 -1.10
C LEU A 47 -5.43 -9.96 0.04
N ASN A 48 -6.74 -9.78 0.08
CA ASN A 48 -7.57 -10.13 1.23
C ASN A 48 -8.82 -10.95 0.88
N GLY A 49 -9.11 -11.18 -0.40
CA GLY A 49 -10.30 -11.91 -0.86
C GLY A 49 -11.63 -11.18 -0.66
N GLU A 50 -11.60 -9.92 -0.23
CA GLU A 50 -12.81 -9.13 0.06
C GLU A 50 -12.97 -7.97 -0.91
N GLN A 51 -11.87 -7.36 -1.33
CA GLN A 51 -11.88 -6.12 -2.08
C GLN A 51 -10.69 -6.05 -3.02
N GLU A 52 -10.90 -5.57 -4.23
CA GLU A 52 -9.82 -5.20 -5.14
C GLU A 52 -8.97 -4.08 -4.55
N VAL A 53 -7.66 -4.22 -4.66
CA VAL A 53 -6.69 -3.27 -4.13
C VAL A 53 -5.90 -2.65 -5.27
N PRO A 54 -6.24 -1.43 -5.70
CA PRO A 54 -5.44 -0.71 -6.69
C PRO A 54 -4.04 -0.42 -6.16
N ALA A 55 -3.04 -0.65 -7.01
CA ALA A 55 -1.64 -0.48 -6.68
C ALA A 55 -0.86 0.16 -7.82
N THR A 56 0.13 0.97 -7.46
CA THR A 56 1.12 1.53 -8.38
C THR A 56 2.49 0.97 -8.02
N LEU A 57 3.15 0.32 -8.97
CA LEU A 57 4.51 -0.18 -8.85
C LEU A 57 5.44 0.62 -9.75
N LEU A 58 6.44 1.24 -9.16
CA LEU A 58 7.46 2.01 -9.88
C LEU A 58 8.75 1.22 -9.90
N ILE A 59 9.32 1.02 -11.10
CA ILE A 59 10.49 0.19 -11.31
C ILE A 59 11.55 1.00 -12.05
N PRO A 60 12.70 1.28 -11.42
CA PRO A 60 13.79 2.01 -12.07
C PRO A 60 14.26 1.36 -13.37
N THR A 61 14.71 2.15 -14.31
CA THR A 61 15.27 1.65 -15.59
C THR A 61 16.45 0.72 -15.32
N GLY A 62 16.51 -0.40 -16.04
CA GLY A 62 17.58 -1.40 -15.90
C GLY A 62 17.35 -2.41 -14.76
N ILE A 63 16.33 -2.22 -13.93
CA ILE A 63 15.94 -3.19 -12.90
C ILE A 63 14.95 -4.21 -13.48
N GLY A 64 15.15 -5.48 -13.12
CA GLY A 64 14.29 -6.56 -13.57
C GLY A 64 14.62 -7.88 -12.85
N LYS A 65 14.03 -8.97 -13.30
CA LYS A 65 14.12 -10.30 -12.66
C LYS A 65 15.56 -10.77 -12.38
N HIS A 66 16.52 -10.35 -13.21
CA HIS A 66 17.94 -10.76 -13.08
C HIS A 66 18.82 -9.64 -12.50
N SER A 67 18.23 -8.51 -12.12
CA SER A 67 18.92 -7.38 -11.51
C SER A 67 18.11 -6.92 -10.31
N PRO A 68 18.22 -7.61 -9.16
CA PRO A 68 17.45 -7.26 -7.97
C PRO A 68 17.85 -5.87 -7.45
N ALA A 69 16.87 -5.14 -6.93
CA ALA A 69 17.06 -3.83 -6.33
C ALA A 69 16.33 -3.78 -4.98
N PRO A 70 16.71 -2.86 -4.09
CA PRO A 70 15.93 -2.62 -2.89
C PRO A 70 14.53 -2.18 -3.26
N ALA A 71 13.56 -2.56 -2.45
CA ALA A 71 12.17 -2.18 -2.62
C ALA A 71 11.61 -1.56 -1.35
N ILE A 72 10.65 -0.65 -1.50
CA ILE A 72 9.95 0.01 -0.41
C ILE A 72 8.45 -0.03 -0.64
N VAL A 73 7.67 -0.24 0.42
CA VAL A 73 6.23 0.02 0.41
C VAL A 73 6.03 1.45 0.87
N TYR A 74 5.52 2.28 -0.02
CA TYR A 74 5.20 3.66 0.25
C TYR A 74 3.76 3.76 0.76
N ASN A 75 3.60 4.23 1.98
CA ASN A 75 2.29 4.47 2.55
C ASN A 75 1.89 5.93 2.34
N HIS A 76 0.88 6.17 1.50
CA HIS A 76 0.37 7.51 1.26
C HIS A 76 -0.22 8.12 2.54
N ALA A 77 -0.17 9.45 2.66
CA ALA A 77 -0.67 10.14 3.82
C ALA A 77 -2.21 10.21 3.85
N HIS A 78 -2.77 10.29 5.07
CA HIS A 78 -4.19 10.53 5.28
C HIS A 78 -4.60 11.93 4.80
N GLY A 79 -4.09 12.98 5.42
CA GLY A 79 -4.25 14.40 5.07
C GLY A 79 -5.68 14.85 4.74
N SER A 80 -6.70 14.12 5.17
CA SER A 80 -8.13 14.35 4.86
C SER A 80 -8.45 14.42 3.35
N ARG A 81 -7.58 13.86 2.50
CA ARG A 81 -7.74 13.78 1.04
C ARG A 81 -7.90 12.33 0.63
N TYR A 82 -9.11 11.83 0.79
CA TYR A 82 -9.49 10.45 0.49
C TYR A 82 -9.44 10.10 -1.00
N ASP A 83 -9.47 11.11 -1.85
CA ASP A 83 -9.44 11.03 -3.31
C ASP A 83 -8.03 10.76 -3.89
N ILE A 84 -6.96 11.03 -3.14
CA ILE A 84 -5.59 10.93 -3.65
C ILE A 84 -5.08 9.49 -3.64
N GLY A 85 -5.10 8.83 -2.46
CA GLY A 85 -4.62 7.46 -2.34
C GLY A 85 -3.19 7.27 -2.86
N ARG A 86 -2.94 6.15 -3.58
CA ARG A 86 -1.64 5.78 -4.15
C ARG A 86 -1.08 6.79 -5.15
N LYS A 87 -1.92 7.62 -5.75
CA LYS A 87 -1.48 8.65 -6.70
C LYS A 87 -0.50 9.63 -6.08
N GLU A 88 -0.53 9.78 -4.75
CA GLU A 88 0.40 10.63 -4.02
C GLU A 88 1.86 10.36 -4.37
N VAL A 89 2.22 9.11 -4.65
CA VAL A 89 3.61 8.72 -4.91
C VAL A 89 4.22 9.42 -6.13
N LEU A 90 3.39 9.78 -7.12
CA LEU A 90 3.81 10.48 -8.35
C LEU A 90 3.19 11.87 -8.53
N GLU A 91 1.99 12.09 -8.03
CA GLU A 91 1.30 13.36 -8.17
C GLU A 91 1.48 14.26 -6.95
N GLY A 92 1.96 13.68 -5.84
CA GLY A 92 2.16 14.38 -4.58
C GLY A 92 0.85 14.88 -3.95
N ARG A 93 1.00 15.85 -3.10
CA ARG A 93 -0.09 16.65 -2.49
C ARG A 93 0.46 18.00 -2.00
N PRO A 94 -0.41 19.00 -1.71
CA PRO A 94 0.06 20.34 -1.36
C PRO A 94 1.04 20.44 -0.20
N ALA A 95 1.08 19.42 0.69
CA ALA A 95 1.98 19.38 1.84
C ALA A 95 3.35 18.75 1.55
N LEU A 96 3.52 18.16 0.37
CA LEU A 96 4.78 17.52 -0.05
C LEU A 96 5.57 18.42 -0.99
N LEU A 97 6.89 18.30 -0.92
CA LEU A 97 7.82 19.00 -1.80
C LEU A 97 7.93 18.29 -3.15
N GLU A 98 8.32 19.04 -4.17
CA GLU A 98 8.73 18.51 -5.48
C GLU A 98 10.28 18.37 -5.53
N PRO A 99 10.81 17.40 -6.27
CA PRO A 99 10.10 16.32 -6.97
C PRO A 99 9.44 15.34 -6.01
N HIS A 100 8.45 14.57 -6.51
CA HIS A 100 7.68 13.66 -5.67
C HIS A 100 8.48 12.40 -5.30
N TRP A 101 8.08 11.76 -4.20
CA TRP A 101 8.83 10.64 -3.62
C TRP A 101 9.05 9.46 -4.57
N GLY A 102 8.08 9.14 -5.43
CA GLY A 102 8.22 8.07 -6.40
C GLY A 102 9.38 8.30 -7.36
N GLU A 103 9.49 9.52 -7.89
CA GLU A 103 10.58 9.92 -8.78
C GLU A 103 11.93 9.90 -8.05
N ILE A 104 12.00 10.49 -6.84
CA ILE A 104 13.24 10.52 -6.03
C ILE A 104 13.73 9.10 -5.77
N LEU A 105 12.87 8.21 -5.30
CA LEU A 105 13.23 6.85 -4.94
C LEU A 105 13.65 6.03 -6.16
N CYS A 106 12.95 6.17 -7.29
CA CYS A 106 13.36 5.53 -8.54
C CYS A 106 14.73 6.01 -9.02
N ASN A 107 15.02 7.30 -8.93
CA ASN A 107 16.34 7.86 -9.27
C ASN A 107 17.46 7.35 -8.33
N MET A 108 17.10 6.88 -7.14
CA MET A 108 18.03 6.20 -6.23
C MET A 108 18.16 4.69 -6.51
N GLY A 109 17.48 4.17 -7.52
CA GLY A 109 17.48 2.74 -7.87
C GLY A 109 16.59 1.88 -6.96
N ILE A 110 15.59 2.47 -6.30
CA ILE A 110 14.68 1.78 -5.37
C ILE A 110 13.35 1.52 -6.07
N ILE A 111 12.88 0.27 -6.02
CA ILE A 111 11.52 -0.10 -6.45
C ILE A 111 10.52 0.44 -5.42
N VAL A 112 9.41 1.01 -5.88
CA VAL A 112 8.38 1.57 -4.99
C VAL A 112 7.04 0.92 -5.27
N LEU A 113 6.44 0.32 -4.27
CA LEU A 113 5.07 -0.17 -4.30
C LEU A 113 4.19 0.73 -3.43
N CYS A 114 3.11 1.25 -3.98
CA CYS A 114 2.10 2.01 -3.25
C CYS A 114 0.72 1.44 -3.55
N ILE A 115 -0.02 1.06 -2.51
CA ILE A 115 -1.39 0.57 -2.63
C ILE A 115 -2.39 1.62 -2.14
N ASP A 116 -3.62 1.61 -2.66
CA ASP A 116 -4.70 2.37 -2.04
C ASP A 116 -5.08 1.74 -0.71
N MET A 117 -4.97 2.51 0.38
CA MET A 117 -5.45 2.08 1.69
C MET A 117 -6.98 2.05 1.73
N TRP A 118 -7.54 1.34 2.70
CA TRP A 118 -8.98 1.34 2.95
C TRP A 118 -9.52 2.76 3.08
N ALA A 119 -10.62 3.06 2.41
CA ALA A 119 -11.28 4.36 2.31
C ALA A 119 -10.54 5.41 1.47
N PHE A 120 -9.47 5.06 0.73
CA PHE A 120 -8.72 5.99 -0.11
C PHE A 120 -8.68 5.57 -1.58
N GLY A 121 -8.50 6.55 -2.46
CA GLY A 121 -8.33 6.34 -3.89
C GLY A 121 -9.44 5.49 -4.51
N GLY A 122 -9.08 4.40 -5.16
CA GLY A 122 -10.03 3.45 -5.75
C GLY A 122 -10.82 2.61 -4.73
N ARG A 123 -10.59 2.80 -3.43
CA ARG A 123 -11.29 2.10 -2.33
C ARG A 123 -12.11 3.04 -1.45
N ALA A 124 -12.47 4.21 -1.97
CA ALA A 124 -13.21 5.25 -1.25
C ALA A 124 -14.74 5.13 -1.41
N ASP A 125 -15.26 3.92 -1.65
CA ASP A 125 -16.69 3.67 -1.81
C ASP A 125 -17.49 3.88 -0.53
N GLU A 126 -16.84 3.70 0.62
CA GLU A 126 -17.38 3.93 1.95
C GLU A 126 -16.53 4.97 2.68
N THR A 127 -17.17 5.87 3.46
CA THR A 127 -16.41 6.83 4.25
C THR A 127 -15.58 6.13 5.33
N GLU A 128 -14.40 6.66 5.64
CA GLU A 128 -13.55 6.11 6.69
C GLU A 128 -14.29 5.95 8.03
N SER A 129 -15.12 6.93 8.41
CA SER A 129 -15.89 6.87 9.65
C SER A 129 -16.92 5.74 9.68
N SER A 130 -17.58 5.47 8.54
CA SER A 130 -18.53 4.35 8.42
C SER A 130 -17.79 3.02 8.47
N LEU A 131 -16.73 2.91 7.68
CA LEU A 131 -15.86 1.74 7.61
C LEU A 131 -15.26 1.40 8.98
N PHE A 132 -14.70 2.40 9.67
CA PHE A 132 -14.14 2.24 11.02
C PHE A 132 -15.17 1.70 12.01
N LYS A 133 -16.38 2.27 12.03
CA LYS A 133 -17.45 1.82 12.93
C LYS A 133 -17.90 0.41 12.62
N ARG A 134 -18.04 0.07 11.33
CA ARG A 134 -18.43 -1.28 10.89
C ARG A 134 -17.37 -2.32 11.28
N MET A 135 -16.10 -2.02 11.08
CA MET A 135 -15.00 -2.91 11.47
C MET A 135 -14.93 -3.10 12.98
N LEU A 136 -15.03 -2.01 13.74
CA LEU A 136 -15.01 -2.06 15.20
C LEU A 136 -16.15 -2.93 15.75
N TRP A 137 -17.35 -2.84 15.16
CA TRP A 137 -18.50 -3.65 15.53
C TRP A 137 -18.27 -5.15 15.28
N SER A 138 -17.42 -5.48 14.33
CA SER A 138 -17.05 -6.86 13.96
C SER A 138 -15.76 -7.35 14.63
N GLY A 139 -15.23 -6.65 15.65
CA GLY A 139 -13.99 -7.01 16.32
C GLY A 139 -12.72 -6.72 15.51
N GLN A 140 -12.84 -5.99 14.41
CA GLN A 140 -11.74 -5.63 13.53
C GLN A 140 -11.27 -4.20 13.80
N VAL A 141 -10.01 -3.93 13.50
CA VAL A 141 -9.42 -2.60 13.55
C VAL A 141 -9.04 -2.17 12.14
N LEU A 142 -9.49 -0.99 11.72
CA LEU A 142 -9.20 -0.48 10.37
C LEU A 142 -7.70 -0.47 10.08
N TRP A 143 -6.89 -0.05 11.03
CA TRP A 143 -5.44 -0.06 10.88
C TRP A 143 -4.85 -1.47 10.76
N GLY A 144 -5.41 -2.44 11.49
CA GLY A 144 -5.03 -3.85 11.34
C GLY A 144 -5.26 -4.36 9.93
N ARG A 145 -6.39 -3.96 9.31
CA ARG A 145 -6.70 -4.29 7.91
C ARG A 145 -5.72 -3.62 6.94
N MET A 146 -5.35 -2.37 7.17
CA MET A 146 -4.36 -1.65 6.35
C MET A 146 -2.97 -2.29 6.47
N VAL A 147 -2.54 -2.64 7.68
CA VAL A 147 -1.26 -3.35 7.91
C VAL A 147 -1.28 -4.72 7.23
N PHE A 148 -2.38 -5.46 7.35
CA PHE A 148 -2.52 -6.75 6.69
C PHE A 148 -2.35 -6.64 5.17
N ASP A 149 -3.05 -5.71 4.52
CA ASP A 149 -2.94 -5.52 3.07
C ASP A 149 -1.49 -5.16 2.66
N ASN A 150 -0.78 -4.32 3.44
CA ASN A 150 0.62 -4.00 3.17
C ASN A 150 1.55 -5.20 3.28
N VAL A 151 1.38 -6.04 4.31
CA VAL A 151 2.17 -7.27 4.47
C VAL A 151 1.92 -8.21 3.30
N ARG A 152 0.66 -8.39 2.91
CA ARG A 152 0.29 -9.24 1.78
C ARG A 152 0.77 -8.71 0.43
N ALA A 153 0.92 -7.41 0.29
CA ALA A 153 1.44 -6.80 -0.93
C ALA A 153 2.95 -7.02 -1.12
N LEU A 154 3.66 -7.47 -0.07
CA LEU A 154 5.08 -7.85 -0.13
C LEU A 154 5.29 -9.32 -0.53
N ASP A 155 4.27 -10.19 -0.39
CA ASP A 155 4.30 -11.62 -0.73
C ASP A 155 4.14 -11.84 -2.26
#